data_faa23185db863e0fe7a923cb6384451c
#
_entry.id   faa23185db863e0fe7a923cb6384451c
#
_cell.length_a   1.000
_cell.length_b   1.000
_cell.length_c   1.000
_cell.angle_alpha   90.00
_cell.angle_beta   90.00
_cell.angle_gamma   90.00
#
_symmetry.space_group_name_H-M   'P 1'
#
loop_
_entity.id
_entity.type
_entity.pdbx_description
1 polymer ?
#
loop_
_entity_poly.entity_id
_entity_poly.type
_entity_poly.pdbx_seq_one_letter_code
_entity_poly.pdbx_strand_id
1 'polypeptide(L)' 'MDNKTYCGDGVYAVWDGFGIQLRVNDFNDPSDVVFLEPEVMNSLIKFYKSKVEEKK' A
#
# COMPACT_ATOMS: atom_id res chain seq x y z
N MET A 1 2.65 18.02 5.90
CA MET A 1 3.09 16.63 5.77
C MET A 1 2.39 15.97 4.61
N ASP A 2 3.11 15.23 3.81
CA ASP A 2 2.54 14.59 2.65
C ASP A 2 1.70 13.39 3.03
N ASN A 3 0.58 13.23 2.33
CA ASN A 3 -0.28 12.08 2.50
C ASN A 3 0.03 10.98 1.50
N LYS A 4 1.17 11.06 0.85
CA LYS A 4 1.55 10.11 -0.18
C LYS A 4 3.04 9.80 -0.09
N THR A 5 3.41 8.63 -0.59
CA THR A 5 4.81 8.22 -0.62
C THR A 5 5.02 7.23 -1.76
N TYR A 6 6.25 7.19 -2.25
CA TYR A 6 6.62 6.20 -3.25
C TYR A 6 7.19 4.98 -2.53
N CYS A 7 6.59 3.81 -2.78
CA CYS A 7 7.01 2.59 -2.09
C CYS A 7 8.11 1.84 -2.83
N GLY A 8 8.28 2.11 -4.10
CA GLY A 8 9.22 1.38 -4.92
C GLY A 8 8.50 0.48 -5.93
N ASP A 9 9.22 0.03 -6.93
CA ASP A 9 8.70 -0.88 -7.95
C ASP A 9 7.44 -0.34 -8.62
N GLY A 10 7.36 0.97 -8.75
CA GLY A 10 6.22 1.58 -9.42
C GLY A 10 4.97 1.69 -8.57
N VAL A 11 5.09 1.52 -7.26
CA VAL A 11 3.92 1.57 -6.36
C VAL A 11 3.95 2.86 -5.56
N TYR A 12 2.83 3.59 -5.58
CA TYR A 12 2.65 4.80 -4.79
C TYR A 12 1.53 4.58 -3.79
N ALA A 13 1.72 5.02 -2.56
CA ALA A 13 0.71 4.90 -1.51
C ALA A 13 0.17 6.26 -1.14
N VAL A 14 -1.15 6.35 -0.97
CA VAL A 14 -1.82 7.60 -0.62
C VAL A 14 -2.73 7.34 0.57
N TRP A 15 -2.63 8.19 1.58
CA TRP A 15 -3.54 8.16 2.74
C TRP A 15 -4.70 9.09 2.43
N ASP A 16 -5.93 8.57 2.44
CA ASP A 16 -7.09 9.37 2.08
C ASP A 16 -7.93 9.81 3.27
N GLY A 17 -7.39 9.63 4.49
CA GLY A 17 -8.11 9.98 5.70
C GLY A 17 -8.79 8.80 6.36
N PHE A 18 -8.86 7.67 5.67
CA PHE A 18 -9.51 6.46 6.19
C PHE A 18 -8.68 5.23 5.92
N GLY A 19 -8.13 5.11 4.73
CA GLY A 19 -7.34 3.95 4.35
C GLY A 19 -6.23 4.33 3.40
N ILE A 20 -5.61 3.33 2.82
CA ILE A 20 -4.50 3.51 1.91
C ILE A 20 -4.94 3.15 0.49
N GLN A 21 -4.63 4.03 -0.44
CA GLN A 21 -4.84 3.77 -1.85
C GLN A 21 -3.48 3.51 -2.50
N LEU A 22 -3.37 2.42 -3.23
CA LEU A 22 -2.14 2.11 -3.96
C LEU A 22 -2.33 2.45 -5.42
N ARG A 23 -1.41 3.22 -5.98
CA ARG A 23 -1.40 3.59 -7.40
C ARG A 23 -0.17 2.98 -8.03
N VAL A 24 -0.32 2.40 -9.21
CA VAL A 24 0.78 1.71 -9.83
C VAL A 24 1.21 2.41 -11.12
N ASN A 25 2.51 2.41 -11.34
CA ASN A 25 3.24 2.95 -12.49
C ASN A 25 3.34 4.46 -12.52
N ASP A 26 2.29 5.21 -12.22
CA ASP A 26 2.33 6.66 -12.24
C ASP A 26 1.34 7.18 -11.21
N PHE A 27 1.76 8.16 -10.44
CA PHE A 27 0.88 8.72 -9.41
C PHE A 27 -0.32 9.44 -10.04
N ASN A 28 -0.08 10.22 -11.07
CA ASN A 28 -1.13 11.06 -11.67
C ASN A 28 -1.97 10.32 -12.69
N ASP A 29 -1.41 9.29 -13.31
CA ASP A 29 -2.12 8.54 -14.35
C ASP A 29 -1.81 7.05 -14.15
N PRO A 30 -2.28 6.47 -13.05
CA PRO A 30 -1.92 5.08 -12.72
C PRO A 30 -2.57 4.08 -13.67
N SER A 31 -1.85 2.99 -13.92
CA SER A 31 -2.39 1.88 -14.69
C SER A 31 -3.52 1.20 -13.94
N ASP A 32 -3.45 1.21 -12.62
CA ASP A 32 -4.44 0.57 -11.79
C ASP A 32 -4.41 1.20 -10.41
N VAL A 33 -5.50 1.06 -9.68
CA VAL A 33 -5.62 1.61 -8.34
C VAL A 33 -6.27 0.57 -7.45
N VAL A 34 -5.68 0.36 -6.27
CA VAL A 34 -6.22 -0.57 -5.27
C VAL A 34 -6.46 0.21 -3.99
N PHE A 35 -7.63 0.05 -3.40
CA PHE A 35 -7.96 0.70 -2.15
C PHE A 35 -7.92 -0.32 -1.02
N LEU A 36 -7.12 -0.02 0.01
CA LEU A 36 -6.95 -0.90 1.15
C LEU A 36 -7.62 -0.28 2.37
N GLU A 37 -8.80 -0.79 2.71
CA GLU A 37 -9.47 -0.37 3.93
C GLU A 37 -8.69 -0.87 5.14
N PRO A 38 -8.95 -0.31 6.33
CA PRO A 38 -8.16 -0.70 7.51
C PRO A 38 -8.12 -2.20 7.77
N GLU A 39 -9.23 -2.89 7.60
CA GLU A 39 -9.26 -4.34 7.83
C GLU A 39 -8.43 -5.08 6.79
N VAL A 40 -8.51 -4.64 5.55
CA VAL A 40 -7.74 -5.25 4.46
C VAL A 40 -6.26 -4.99 4.68
N MET A 41 -5.92 -3.77 5.07
CA MET A 41 -4.54 -3.42 5.37
C MET A 41 -3.97 -4.27 6.49
N ASN A 42 -4.76 -4.46 7.54
CA ASN A 42 -4.33 -5.29 8.66
C ASN A 42 -4.07 -6.73 8.24
N SER A 43 -4.90 -7.26 7.35
CA SER A 43 -4.70 -8.61 6.84
C SER A 43 -3.39 -8.71 6.06
N LEU A 44 -3.11 -7.70 5.25
CA LEU A 44 -1.88 -7.67 4.48
C LEU A 44 -0.66 -7.60 5.41
N ILE A 45 -0.73 -6.76 6.43
CA ILE A 45 0.37 -6.62 7.38
C ILE A 45 0.64 -7.94 8.09
N LYS A 46 -0.42 -8.61 8.53
CA LYS A 46 -0.27 -9.90 9.20
C LYS A 46 0.40 -10.92 8.29
N PHE A 47 -0.04 -10.97 7.05
CA PHE A 47 0.54 -11.90 6.09
C PHE A 47 2.03 -11.61 5.88
N TYR A 48 2.35 -10.34 5.69
CA TYR A 48 3.73 -9.94 5.48
C TYR A 48 4.61 -10.33 6.67
N LYS A 49 4.13 -10.03 7.88
CA LYS A 49 4.91 -10.31 9.08
C LYS A 49 5.14 -11.81 9.23
N SER A 50 4.12 -12.63 8.95
CA SER A 50 4.28 -14.07 9.08
C SER A 50 5.35 -14.59 8.13
N LYS A 51 5.42 -14.04 6.92
CA LYS A 51 6.41 -14.50 5.95
C LYS A 51 7.81 -14.06 6.30
N VAL A 52 7.96 -12.84 6.78
CA VAL A 52 9.27 -12.35 7.18
C VAL A 52 9.80 -13.15 8.36
N GLU A 53 8.93 -13.48 9.31
CA GLU A 53 9.34 -14.24 10.48
C GLU A 53 9.71 -15.68 10.12
N GLU A 54 9.03 -16.25 9.13
CA GLU A 54 9.34 -17.62 8.71
C GLU A 54 10.75 -17.75 8.13
N LYS A 55 11.28 -16.66 7.62
CA LYS A 55 12.59 -16.70 6.96
C LYS A 55 13.76 -16.69 7.92
N LYS A 56 13.52 -16.52 9.16
CA LYS A 56 14.60 -16.47 10.16
C LYS A 56 15.17 -17.83 10.48
#